data_8551c0f29a154070bce0534c25483a31
#
_entry.id   8551c0f29a154070bce0534c25483a31
#
_cell.length_a   1.000
_cell.length_b   1.000
_cell.length_c   1.000
_cell.angle_alpha   90.00
_cell.angle_beta   90.00
_cell.angle_gamma   90.00
#
_symmetry.space_group_name_H-M   'P 1'
#
loop_
_entity.id
_entity.type
_entity.pdbx_description
1 polymer ?
#
loop_
_entity_poly.entity_id
_entity_poly.type
_entity_poly.pdbx_seq_one_letter_code
_entity_poly.pdbx_strand_id
1 'polypeptide(L)'
;MNTPLVTPWADSAAPTQSTLRQLMTDEGLDPYSWSNGPFDVYSAHSHSYNKVIYVVQGSITFGLPELGKRLTLKTGDRLDLPAGIVHDARVGAQGVVCLEAHKD
;
A
#
# COMPACT_ATOMS: atom_id res chain seq x y z
N MET A 1 -3.52 17.29 -2.44
CA MET A 1 -2.99 16.48 -3.53
C MET A 1 -3.90 15.31 -3.80
N ASN A 2 -4.30 15.10 -5.05
CA ASN A 2 -5.34 14.15 -5.40
C ASN A 2 -4.84 13.00 -6.30
N THR A 3 -3.54 12.83 -6.39
CA THR A 3 -2.94 11.79 -7.23
C THR A 3 -2.28 10.72 -6.38
N PRO A 4 -2.56 9.43 -6.63
CA PRO A 4 -1.85 8.35 -5.95
C PRO A 4 -0.35 8.44 -6.21
N LEU A 5 0.45 8.19 -5.17
CA LEU A 5 1.90 8.30 -5.24
C LEU A 5 2.56 7.07 -4.65
N VAL A 6 3.41 6.41 -5.44
CA VAL A 6 4.27 5.32 -4.96
C VAL A 6 5.64 5.89 -4.64
N THR A 7 6.13 5.60 -3.44
CA THR A 7 7.49 5.92 -3.03
C THR A 7 8.25 4.60 -2.86
N PRO A 8 9.19 4.29 -3.75
CA PRO A 8 9.96 3.05 -3.63
C PRO A 8 10.87 3.06 -2.41
N TRP A 9 11.15 1.87 -1.87
CA TRP A 9 12.13 1.72 -0.81
C TRP A 9 13.53 2.02 -1.36
N ALA A 10 14.26 2.91 -0.69
CA ALA A 10 15.53 3.45 -1.22
C ALA A 10 16.77 2.67 -0.79
N ASP A 11 16.70 1.91 0.30
CA ASP A 11 17.86 1.19 0.82
C ASP A 11 18.04 -0.17 0.13
N SER A 12 19.28 -0.67 0.10
CA SER A 12 19.58 -1.99 -0.46
C SER A 12 19.10 -3.13 0.43
N ALA A 13 19.08 -2.93 1.74
CA ALA A 13 18.56 -3.92 2.68
C ALA A 13 17.05 -3.76 2.83
N ALA A 14 16.33 -4.87 2.75
CA ALA A 14 14.88 -4.86 2.92
C ALA A 14 14.50 -4.39 4.33
N PRO A 15 13.45 -3.57 4.48
CA PRO A 15 13.00 -3.14 5.80
C PRO A 15 12.27 -4.28 6.53
N THR A 16 12.25 -4.20 7.85
CA THR A 16 11.42 -5.06 8.68
C THR A 16 10.06 -4.39 8.93
N GLN A 17 9.10 -5.17 9.38
CA GLN A 17 7.81 -4.61 9.78
C GLN A 17 7.98 -3.57 10.89
N SER A 18 8.89 -3.84 11.84
CA SER A 18 9.17 -2.91 12.93
C SER A 18 9.68 -1.57 12.42
N THR A 19 10.59 -1.58 11.46
CA THR A 19 11.12 -0.35 10.85
C THR A 19 10.02 0.44 10.15
N LEU A 20 9.20 -0.22 9.35
CA LEU A 20 8.11 0.44 8.63
C LEU A 20 7.06 1.00 9.58
N ARG A 21 6.72 0.25 10.63
CA ARG A 21 5.78 0.71 11.65
C ARG A 21 6.30 1.97 12.35
N GLN A 22 7.60 1.99 12.65
CA GLN A 22 8.22 3.16 13.27
C GLN A 22 8.16 4.38 12.38
N LEU A 23 8.42 4.22 11.06
CA LEU A 23 8.30 5.33 10.11
C LEU A 23 6.89 5.92 10.12
N MET A 24 5.88 5.06 10.15
CA MET A 24 4.48 5.51 10.17
C MET A 24 4.15 6.21 11.48
N THR A 25 4.57 5.65 12.60
CA THR A 25 4.37 6.25 13.92
C THR A 25 5.04 7.62 14.02
N ASP A 26 6.23 7.75 13.46
CA ASP A 26 6.96 9.03 13.44
C ASP A 26 6.22 10.10 12.63
N GLU A 27 5.39 9.71 11.67
CA GLU A 27 4.52 10.62 10.93
C GLU A 27 3.20 10.92 11.64
N GLY A 28 3.00 10.37 12.83
CA GLY A 28 1.75 10.53 13.55
C GLY A 28 0.64 9.60 13.09
N LEU A 29 0.98 8.55 12.32
CA LEU A 29 0.01 7.57 11.83
C LEU A 29 -0.15 6.43 12.83
N ASP A 30 -1.31 5.79 12.81
CA ASP A 30 -1.62 4.65 13.67
C ASP A 30 -1.78 3.40 12.79
N PRO A 31 -0.68 2.66 12.53
CA PRO A 31 -0.71 1.57 11.57
C PRO A 31 -1.34 0.29 12.13
N TYR A 32 -2.02 -0.43 11.24
CA TYR A 32 -2.46 -1.79 11.50
C TYR A 32 -1.98 -2.68 10.34
N SER A 33 -1.84 -3.98 10.62
CA SER A 33 -1.38 -4.93 9.60
C SER A 33 -2.53 -5.74 9.03
N TRP A 34 -2.38 -6.13 7.76
CA TRP A 34 -3.27 -7.08 7.12
C TRP A 34 -2.46 -7.91 6.13
N SER A 35 -3.00 -9.06 5.77
CA SER A 35 -2.34 -9.96 4.82
C SER A 35 -3.38 -10.67 3.97
N ASN A 36 -2.94 -11.09 2.78
CA ASN A 36 -3.75 -11.87 1.86
C ASN A 36 -2.89 -12.92 1.18
N GLY A 37 -3.56 -13.99 0.75
CA GLY A 37 -2.90 -15.09 0.08
C GLY A 37 -2.56 -14.80 -1.38
N PRO A 38 -1.77 -15.72 -2.00
CA PRO A 38 -1.38 -15.56 -3.39
C PRO A 38 -2.58 -15.36 -4.30
N PHE A 39 -2.45 -14.38 -5.19
CA PHE A 39 -3.43 -14.06 -6.23
C PHE A 39 -4.81 -13.63 -5.76
N ASP A 40 -4.96 -13.32 -4.46
CA ASP A 40 -6.22 -12.75 -3.97
C ASP A 40 -6.53 -11.44 -4.70
N VAL A 41 -7.81 -11.19 -4.91
CA VAL A 41 -8.29 -10.03 -5.68
C VAL A 41 -9.24 -9.19 -4.84
N TYR A 42 -9.05 -7.88 -4.90
CA TYR A 42 -10.00 -6.91 -4.36
C TYR A 42 -10.73 -6.24 -5.52
N SER A 43 -12.05 -6.24 -5.46
CA SER A 43 -12.89 -5.54 -6.44
C SER A 43 -12.70 -4.03 -6.35
N ALA A 44 -12.97 -3.34 -7.46
CA ALA A 44 -12.85 -1.88 -7.51
C ALA A 44 -13.75 -1.21 -6.47
N HIS A 45 -13.20 -0.29 -5.71
CA HIS A 45 -13.90 0.47 -4.67
C HIS A 45 -13.11 1.74 -4.37
N SER A 46 -13.69 2.61 -3.57
CA SER A 46 -13.01 3.81 -3.09
C SER A 46 -13.31 4.01 -1.62
N HIS A 47 -12.55 4.89 -0.98
CA HIS A 47 -12.72 5.22 0.44
C HIS A 47 -12.89 6.72 0.61
N SER A 48 -13.54 7.11 1.69
CA SER A 48 -13.76 8.53 1.99
C SER A 48 -12.61 9.18 2.75
N TYR A 49 -11.51 8.46 2.92
CA TYR A 49 -10.32 8.93 3.65
C TYR A 49 -9.06 8.65 2.86
N ASN A 50 -7.99 9.37 3.18
CA ASN A 50 -6.68 9.13 2.61
C ASN A 50 -6.02 7.95 3.33
N LYS A 51 -5.26 7.14 2.59
CA LYS A 51 -4.56 5.98 3.15
C LYS A 51 -3.08 6.04 2.85
N VAL A 52 -2.29 5.49 3.76
CA VAL A 52 -0.89 5.17 3.54
C VAL A 52 -0.73 3.67 3.70
N ILE A 53 -0.14 3.02 2.71
CA ILE A 53 0.09 1.58 2.72
C ILE A 53 1.57 1.31 2.48
N TYR A 54 2.18 0.48 3.33
CA TYR A 54 3.52 -0.06 3.10
C TYR A 54 3.42 -1.56 2.89
N VAL A 55 4.17 -2.08 1.92
CA VAL A 55 4.31 -3.53 1.76
C VAL A 55 5.45 -3.99 2.66
N VAL A 56 5.14 -4.92 3.57
CA VAL A 56 6.13 -5.52 4.47
C VAL A 56 6.80 -6.72 3.81
N GLN A 57 5.99 -7.53 3.11
CA GLN A 57 6.45 -8.77 2.52
C GLN A 57 5.56 -9.12 1.33
N GLY A 58 6.17 -9.71 0.29
CA GLY A 58 5.43 -10.09 -0.89
C GLY A 58 5.20 -8.93 -1.85
N SER A 59 4.10 -8.95 -2.58
CA SER A 59 3.78 -7.90 -3.55
C SER A 59 2.28 -7.78 -3.79
N ILE A 60 1.86 -6.61 -4.27
CA ILE A 60 0.48 -6.33 -4.62
C ILE A 60 0.46 -5.30 -5.75
N THR A 61 -0.47 -5.45 -6.69
CA THR A 61 -0.66 -4.48 -7.78
C THR A 61 -2.01 -3.81 -7.59
N PHE A 62 -1.98 -2.48 -7.47
CA PHE A 62 -3.20 -1.67 -7.41
C PHE A 62 -3.55 -1.20 -8.82
N GLY A 63 -4.78 -1.47 -9.26
CA GLY A 63 -5.31 -0.93 -10.50
C GLY A 63 -6.05 0.36 -10.21
N LEU A 64 -5.86 1.35 -11.07
CA LEU A 64 -6.53 2.65 -10.98
C LEU A 64 -7.32 2.84 -12.26
N PRO A 65 -8.52 2.21 -12.37
CA PRO A 65 -9.25 2.14 -13.65
C PRO A 65 -9.60 3.50 -14.22
N GLU A 66 -9.90 4.49 -13.37
CA GLU A 66 -10.25 5.82 -13.85
C GLU A 66 -9.05 6.63 -14.32
N LEU A 67 -7.84 6.20 -13.96
CA LEU A 67 -6.60 6.87 -14.36
C LEU A 67 -5.81 6.06 -15.38
N GLY A 68 -6.27 4.86 -15.74
CA GLY A 68 -5.60 4.00 -16.70
C GLY A 68 -4.22 3.54 -16.25
N LYS A 69 -4.01 3.36 -14.94
CA LYS A 69 -2.71 3.02 -14.37
C LYS A 69 -2.77 1.78 -13.52
N ARG A 70 -1.62 1.13 -13.38
CA ARG A 70 -1.40 0.04 -12.42
C ARG A 70 -0.12 0.33 -11.66
N LEU A 71 -0.16 0.14 -10.35
CA LEU A 71 0.96 0.41 -9.45
C LEU A 71 1.32 -0.88 -8.72
N THR A 72 2.49 -1.44 -9.03
CA THR A 72 2.96 -2.65 -8.35
C THR A 72 3.89 -2.26 -7.22
N LEU A 73 3.56 -2.74 -6.01
CA LEU A 73 4.36 -2.50 -4.82
C LEU A 73 4.99 -3.80 -4.36
N LYS A 74 6.26 -3.71 -3.97
CA LYS A 74 7.01 -4.80 -3.35
C LYS A 74 7.54 -4.35 -1.99
N THR A 75 8.23 -5.23 -1.29
CA THR A 75 8.71 -4.96 0.08
C THR A 75 9.34 -3.58 0.22
N GLY A 76 8.84 -2.80 1.15
CA GLY A 76 9.32 -1.46 1.47
C GLY A 76 8.65 -0.35 0.69
N ASP A 77 7.97 -0.66 -0.41
CA ASP A 77 7.31 0.39 -1.20
C ASP A 77 6.10 0.94 -0.44
N ARG A 78 5.88 2.23 -0.62
CA ARG A 78 4.79 2.97 0.01
C ARG A 78 3.81 3.48 -1.05
N LEU A 79 2.53 3.36 -0.78
CA LEU A 79 1.47 3.98 -1.57
C LEU A 79 0.74 5.01 -0.72
N ASP A 80 0.69 6.25 -1.21
CA ASP A 80 -0.20 7.29 -0.70
C ASP A 80 -1.42 7.30 -1.62
N LEU A 81 -2.57 6.91 -1.07
CA LEU A 81 -3.82 6.77 -1.84
C LEU A 81 -4.83 7.80 -1.34
N PRO A 82 -5.08 8.85 -2.14
CA PRO A 82 -6.07 9.88 -1.74
C PRO A 82 -7.50 9.35 -1.66
N ALA A 83 -8.31 10.00 -0.84
CA ALA A 83 -9.72 9.71 -0.75
C ALA A 83 -10.39 9.82 -2.12
N GLY A 84 -11.39 8.99 -2.36
CA GLY A 84 -12.20 9.05 -3.58
C GLY A 84 -11.59 8.40 -4.81
N ILE A 85 -10.34 7.95 -4.74
CA ILE A 85 -9.72 7.28 -5.90
C ILE A 85 -10.21 5.84 -5.98
N VAL A 86 -10.87 5.51 -7.10
CA VAL A 86 -11.32 4.13 -7.35
C VAL A 86 -10.09 3.26 -7.63
N HIS A 87 -10.01 2.14 -6.92
CA HIS A 87 -8.89 1.22 -7.06
C HIS A 87 -9.36 -0.22 -6.87
N ASP A 88 -8.71 -1.12 -7.58
CA ASP A 88 -8.78 -2.56 -7.34
C ASP A 88 -7.38 -3.05 -6.95
N ALA A 89 -7.25 -4.33 -6.65
CA ALA A 89 -5.94 -4.87 -6.30
C ALA A 89 -5.86 -6.35 -6.61
N ARG A 90 -4.65 -6.80 -6.91
CA ARG A 90 -4.33 -8.20 -7.08
C ARG A 90 -3.02 -8.51 -6.36
N VAL A 91 -3.07 -9.50 -5.48
CA VAL A 91 -1.91 -9.95 -4.72
C VAL A 91 -1.00 -10.80 -5.61
N GLY A 92 0.31 -10.66 -5.44
CA GLY A 92 1.28 -11.43 -6.21
C GLY A 92 1.38 -12.90 -5.78
N ALA A 93 2.28 -13.62 -6.43
CA ALA A 93 2.41 -15.08 -6.27
C ALA A 93 2.87 -15.51 -4.88
N GLN A 94 3.49 -14.61 -4.12
CA GLN A 94 4.00 -14.90 -2.78
C GLN A 94 3.06 -14.42 -1.67
N GLY A 95 1.87 -13.95 -2.01
CA GLY A 95 1.00 -13.29 -1.04
C GLY A 95 1.49 -11.90 -0.71
N VAL A 96 0.88 -11.26 0.26
CA VAL A 96 1.29 -9.92 0.71
C VAL A 96 1.00 -9.73 2.20
N VAL A 97 1.91 -9.03 2.87
CA VAL A 97 1.69 -8.49 4.21
C VAL A 97 1.89 -6.99 4.12
N CYS A 98 0.92 -6.23 4.60
CA CYS A 98 0.95 -4.76 4.54
C CYS A 98 0.74 -4.13 5.91
N LEU A 99 1.25 -2.91 6.05
CA LEU A 99 0.84 -1.98 7.10
C LEU A 99 0.04 -0.87 6.45
N GLU A 100 -1.03 -0.48 7.09
CA GLU A 100 -1.92 0.56 6.57
C GLU A 100 -2.35 1.50 7.67
N ALA A 101 -2.52 2.77 7.33
CA ALA A 101 -3.07 3.76 8.24
C ALA A 101 -3.93 4.76 7.47
N HIS A 102 -4.92 5.33 8.17
CA HIS A 102 -5.67 6.46 7.64
C HIS A 102 -4.86 7.73 7.87
N LYS A 103 -4.91 8.63 6.93
CA LYS A 103 -4.20 9.91 7.00
C LYS A 103 -5.20 11.04 6.78
N ASP A 104 -5.16 12.00 7.67
CA ASP A 104 -6.02 13.18 7.58
C ASP A 104 -5.57 14.15 6.48
#